data_a129cc5ecd5e0759f05fc3eba45e901f
#
_entry.id   a129cc5ecd5e0759f05fc3eba45e901f
#
_cell.length_a   1.000
_cell.length_b   1.000
_cell.length_c   1.000
_cell.angle_alpha   90.00
_cell.angle_beta   90.00
_cell.angle_gamma   90.00
#
_symmetry.space_group_name_H-M   'P 1'
#
loop_
_entity.id
_entity.type
_entity.pdbx_description
1 polymer ?
#
loop_
_entity_poly.entity_id
_entity_poly.type
_entity_poly.pdbx_seq_one_letter_code
_entity_poly.pdbx_strand_id
1 'polypeptide(L)'
;MSSSVAAAYTSVAELYTRMFLDELAGDGQPTRWLQRFRQIAATQNRPVVDLGCGPGSAVHHLSELGLDVFGIDLSGGMIEQARYTFPDLVFEVGDMTRLDAADGSLGGIVSRHSVIHLNPDVLHAVFAEWHRVLHPGAPLFISFFGSRTPDAHGRPFDHKVETAYELDPETVGQLLERTGFVEVEIEAVPIRDGGRPFDHTTVLSCVSNAPT
;
A
#
# COMPACT_ATOMS: atom_id res chain seq x y z
N MET A 1 0.89 -10.23 -9.56
CA MET A 1 1.11 -11.02 -8.30
C MET A 1 0.81 -12.49 -8.55
N SER A 2 1.26 -13.42 -7.68
CA SER A 2 1.04 -14.85 -7.89
C SER A 2 -0.31 -15.31 -7.35
N SER A 3 -0.89 -16.34 -7.99
CA SER A 3 -2.13 -16.99 -7.52
C SER A 3 -1.98 -17.62 -6.13
N SER A 4 -0.75 -17.92 -5.69
CA SER A 4 -0.49 -18.46 -4.34
C SER A 4 -0.77 -17.41 -3.25
N VAL A 5 -0.38 -16.15 -3.45
CA VAL A 5 -0.67 -15.05 -2.52
C VAL A 5 -2.17 -14.88 -2.34
N ALA A 6 -2.93 -14.83 -3.44
CA ALA A 6 -4.39 -14.72 -3.40
C ALA A 6 -5.04 -15.89 -2.64
N ALA A 7 -4.61 -17.13 -2.91
CA ALA A 7 -5.15 -18.32 -2.25
C ALA A 7 -4.81 -18.34 -0.75
N ALA A 8 -3.56 -17.99 -0.39
CA ALA A 8 -3.12 -17.95 1.00
C ALA A 8 -3.95 -16.96 1.82
N TYR A 9 -4.09 -15.72 1.36
CA TYR A 9 -4.91 -14.71 2.04
C TYR A 9 -6.40 -15.06 2.05
N THR A 10 -6.93 -15.65 1.00
CA THR A 10 -8.33 -16.15 0.99
C THR A 10 -8.55 -17.19 2.09
N SER A 11 -7.59 -18.11 2.30
CA SER A 11 -7.72 -19.17 3.32
C SER A 11 -7.74 -18.68 4.76
N VAL A 12 -7.19 -17.50 5.04
CA VAL A 12 -7.10 -16.91 6.38
C VAL A 12 -7.95 -15.65 6.56
N ALA A 13 -8.73 -15.25 5.55
CA ALA A 13 -9.40 -13.95 5.49
C ALA A 13 -10.23 -13.63 6.73
N GLU A 14 -11.06 -14.57 7.22
CA GLU A 14 -11.89 -14.37 8.41
C GLU A 14 -11.05 -14.20 9.68
N LEU A 15 -10.00 -15.03 9.85
CA LEU A 15 -9.10 -14.94 11.00
C LEU A 15 -8.32 -13.62 10.96
N TYR A 16 -7.80 -13.27 9.78
CA TYR A 16 -7.04 -12.04 9.56
C TYR A 16 -7.91 -10.81 9.87
N THR A 17 -9.15 -10.79 9.39
CA THR A 17 -10.10 -9.71 9.67
C THR A 17 -10.31 -9.54 11.17
N ARG A 18 -10.56 -10.61 11.91
CA ARG A 18 -10.75 -10.53 13.38
C ARG A 18 -9.52 -10.02 14.12
N MET A 19 -8.31 -10.30 13.62
CA MET A 19 -7.06 -9.89 14.28
C MET A 19 -6.67 -8.44 13.99
N PHE A 20 -6.97 -7.96 12.79
CA PHE A 20 -6.39 -6.70 12.27
C PHE A 20 -7.44 -5.64 11.89
N LEU A 21 -8.73 -5.93 12.06
CA LEU A 21 -9.78 -4.96 11.72
C LEU A 21 -9.63 -3.64 12.51
N ASP A 22 -9.28 -3.77 13.80
CA ASP A 22 -9.14 -2.63 14.71
C ASP A 22 -7.71 -2.02 14.74
N GLU A 23 -6.77 -2.57 13.98
CA GLU A 23 -5.36 -2.17 14.04
C GLU A 23 -5.15 -0.71 13.64
N LEU A 24 -5.98 -0.18 12.73
CA LEU A 24 -5.95 1.23 12.36
C LEU A 24 -6.53 2.17 13.42
N ALA A 25 -7.38 1.63 14.30
CA ALA A 25 -7.98 2.42 15.38
C ALA A 25 -7.06 2.57 16.60
N GLY A 26 -6.01 1.73 16.73
CA GLY A 26 -5.26 1.62 17.99
C GLY A 26 -3.74 1.60 17.93
N ASP A 27 -3.10 1.42 16.78
CA ASP A 27 -1.66 1.07 16.73
C ASP A 27 -0.67 2.23 16.56
N GLY A 28 -1.11 3.46 16.75
CA GLY A 28 -0.19 4.60 16.72
C GLY A 28 0.57 4.78 15.40
N GLN A 29 0.03 4.27 14.30
CA GLN A 29 0.53 4.63 12.97
C GLN A 29 0.66 6.14 12.89
N PRO A 30 1.71 6.65 12.27
CA PRO A 30 1.93 8.09 12.28
C PRO A 30 0.76 8.77 11.59
N THR A 31 -0.21 9.14 12.40
CA THR A 31 -1.37 9.92 11.97
C THR A 31 -0.96 11.13 11.12
N ARG A 32 0.28 11.63 11.34
CA ARG A 32 0.87 12.71 10.55
C ARG A 32 1.02 12.38 9.06
N TRP A 33 1.42 11.14 8.72
CA TRP A 33 1.65 10.72 7.33
C TRP A 33 0.33 10.55 6.58
N LEU A 34 -0.65 9.90 7.20
CA LEU A 34 -2.00 9.80 6.63
C LEU A 34 -2.71 11.15 6.57
N GLN A 35 -2.52 12.02 7.56
CA GLN A 35 -3.06 13.38 7.50
C GLN A 35 -2.44 14.18 6.35
N ARG A 36 -1.12 14.07 6.15
CA ARG A 36 -0.45 14.75 5.04
C ARG A 36 -0.87 14.16 3.68
N PHE A 37 -0.92 12.84 3.55
CA PHE A 37 -1.49 12.17 2.37
C PHE A 37 -2.90 12.70 2.07
N ARG A 38 -3.78 12.69 3.08
CA ARG A 38 -5.15 13.21 2.94
C ARG A 38 -5.18 14.66 2.47
N GLN A 39 -4.35 15.53 3.05
CA GLN A 39 -4.31 16.95 2.66
C GLN A 39 -3.99 17.12 1.19
N ILE A 40 -3.02 16.37 0.66
CA ILE A 40 -2.63 16.42 -0.74
C ILE A 40 -3.71 15.78 -1.63
N ALA A 41 -4.18 14.57 -1.29
CA ALA A 41 -5.18 13.84 -2.05
C ALA A 41 -6.51 14.61 -2.19
N ALA A 42 -6.95 15.28 -1.12
CA ALA A 42 -8.17 16.10 -1.14
C ALA A 42 -8.13 17.26 -2.14
N THR A 43 -6.94 17.73 -2.54
CA THR A 43 -6.81 18.79 -3.56
C THR A 43 -6.98 18.27 -4.97
N GLN A 44 -6.89 16.95 -5.18
CA GLN A 44 -6.92 16.34 -6.50
C GLN A 44 -8.34 16.22 -7.08
N ASN A 45 -9.37 16.23 -6.22
CA ASN A 45 -10.77 16.05 -6.61
C ASN A 45 -10.98 14.79 -7.49
N ARG A 46 -10.35 13.70 -7.13
CA ARG A 46 -10.33 12.41 -7.82
C ARG A 46 -10.34 11.28 -6.80
N PRO A 47 -10.83 10.08 -7.17
CA PRO A 47 -10.84 8.95 -6.25
C PRO A 47 -9.44 8.51 -5.85
N VAL A 48 -9.32 8.04 -4.61
CA VAL A 48 -8.14 7.42 -4.03
C VAL A 48 -8.32 5.91 -4.05
N VAL A 49 -7.25 5.14 -4.25
CA VAL A 49 -7.29 3.68 -4.15
C VAL A 49 -6.36 3.17 -3.05
N ASP A 50 -6.84 2.16 -2.29
CA ASP A 50 -6.01 1.35 -1.39
C ASP A 50 -5.67 0.03 -2.09
N LEU A 51 -4.39 -0.19 -2.40
CA LEU A 51 -3.88 -1.35 -3.13
C LEU A 51 -3.35 -2.43 -2.17
N GLY A 52 -3.98 -3.60 -2.20
CA GLY A 52 -3.84 -4.64 -1.19
C GLY A 52 -4.61 -4.25 0.06
N CYS A 53 -5.88 -3.85 -0.12
CA CYS A 53 -6.72 -3.27 0.92
C CYS A 53 -7.11 -4.27 2.02
N GLY A 54 -6.90 -5.58 1.80
CA GLY A 54 -7.30 -6.61 2.75
C GLY A 54 -8.78 -6.50 3.14
N PRO A 55 -9.11 -6.54 4.46
CA PRO A 55 -10.50 -6.46 4.93
C PRO A 55 -11.07 -5.03 4.95
N GLY A 56 -10.39 -4.04 4.36
CA GLY A 56 -10.94 -2.71 4.08
C GLY A 56 -10.76 -1.65 5.17
N SER A 57 -10.01 -1.91 6.24
CA SER A 57 -9.85 -0.97 7.37
C SER A 57 -9.28 0.39 6.95
N ALA A 58 -8.29 0.41 6.04
CA ALA A 58 -7.71 1.67 5.57
C ALA A 58 -8.67 2.44 4.66
N VAL A 59 -9.42 1.75 3.81
CA VAL A 59 -10.48 2.36 2.98
C VAL A 59 -11.53 3.03 3.87
N HIS A 60 -12.01 2.32 4.91
CA HIS A 60 -12.96 2.87 5.87
C HIS A 60 -12.40 4.13 6.55
N HIS A 61 -11.19 4.06 7.09
CA HIS A 61 -10.58 5.20 7.77
C HIS A 61 -10.39 6.42 6.85
N LEU A 62 -9.93 6.22 5.61
CA LEU A 62 -9.77 7.30 4.63
C LEU A 62 -11.12 7.89 4.20
N SER A 63 -12.16 7.07 4.11
CA SER A 63 -13.54 7.53 3.85
C SER A 63 -14.06 8.42 4.99
N GLU A 64 -13.83 8.03 6.26
CA GLU A 64 -14.18 8.87 7.42
C GLU A 64 -13.43 10.21 7.44
N LEU A 65 -12.23 10.25 6.86
CA LEU A 65 -11.46 11.49 6.65
C LEU A 65 -11.98 12.33 5.47
N GLY A 66 -13.05 11.91 4.80
CA GLY A 66 -13.74 12.63 3.73
C GLY A 66 -13.12 12.47 2.35
N LEU A 67 -12.34 11.42 2.10
CA LEU A 67 -11.85 11.08 0.77
C LEU A 67 -12.85 10.18 0.04
N ASP A 68 -12.98 10.38 -1.26
CA ASP A 68 -13.61 9.40 -2.17
C ASP A 68 -12.58 8.27 -2.38
N VAL A 69 -12.82 7.09 -1.79
CA VAL A 69 -11.83 6.01 -1.73
C VAL A 69 -12.46 4.66 -1.98
N PHE A 70 -11.72 3.79 -2.67
CA PHE A 70 -12.08 2.40 -2.90
C PHE A 70 -10.88 1.48 -2.66
N GLY A 71 -11.14 0.18 -2.49
CA GLY A 71 -10.10 -0.81 -2.23
C GLY A 71 -9.97 -1.84 -3.35
N ILE A 72 -8.72 -2.23 -3.63
CA ILE A 72 -8.39 -3.35 -4.53
C ILE A 72 -7.54 -4.36 -3.77
N ASP A 73 -7.93 -5.64 -3.84
CA ASP A 73 -7.11 -6.74 -3.32
C ASP A 73 -7.14 -7.93 -4.28
N LEU A 74 -6.05 -8.68 -4.32
CA LEU A 74 -5.96 -9.87 -5.16
C LEU A 74 -6.77 -11.04 -4.60
N SER A 75 -7.02 -11.07 -3.28
CA SER A 75 -7.75 -12.11 -2.56
C SER A 75 -9.25 -11.86 -2.59
N GLY A 76 -9.99 -12.71 -3.29
CA GLY A 76 -11.46 -12.67 -3.27
C GLY A 76 -12.03 -12.81 -1.86
N GLY A 77 -11.41 -13.62 -0.99
CA GLY A 77 -11.83 -13.78 0.40
C GLY A 77 -11.65 -12.51 1.23
N MET A 78 -10.57 -11.74 1.02
CA MET A 78 -10.40 -10.43 1.65
C MET A 78 -11.47 -9.44 1.19
N ILE A 79 -11.77 -9.41 -0.10
CA ILE A 79 -12.83 -8.54 -0.66
C ILE A 79 -14.21 -8.91 -0.14
N GLU A 80 -14.51 -10.19 0.03
CA GLU A 80 -15.77 -10.63 0.66
C GLU A 80 -15.88 -10.13 2.11
N GLN A 81 -14.81 -10.24 2.90
CA GLN A 81 -14.77 -9.70 4.27
C GLN A 81 -14.91 -8.18 4.29
N ALA A 82 -14.23 -7.46 3.39
CA ALA A 82 -14.31 -6.01 3.29
C ALA A 82 -15.75 -5.55 2.97
N ARG A 83 -16.40 -6.17 1.99
CA ARG A 83 -17.80 -5.88 1.61
C ARG A 83 -18.80 -6.21 2.72
N TYR A 84 -18.54 -7.29 3.46
CA TYR A 84 -19.38 -7.67 4.59
C TYR A 84 -19.26 -6.67 5.75
N THR A 85 -18.04 -6.20 6.03
CA THR A 85 -17.75 -5.30 7.15
C THR A 85 -18.15 -3.85 6.84
N PHE A 86 -17.93 -3.41 5.61
CA PHE A 86 -18.16 -2.04 5.16
C PHE A 86 -19.03 -2.01 3.89
N PRO A 87 -20.33 -2.33 3.99
CA PRO A 87 -21.20 -2.53 2.82
C PRO A 87 -21.45 -1.25 1.98
N ASP A 88 -21.19 -0.08 2.55
CA ASP A 88 -21.36 1.22 1.88
C ASP A 88 -20.10 1.65 1.10
N LEU A 89 -18.98 0.90 1.20
CA LEU A 89 -17.74 1.21 0.53
C LEU A 89 -17.49 0.28 -0.67
N VAL A 90 -16.69 0.74 -1.62
CA VAL A 90 -16.41 0.00 -2.86
C VAL A 90 -15.13 -0.80 -2.72
N PHE A 91 -15.21 -2.10 -3.03
CA PHE A 91 -14.08 -3.02 -3.03
C PHE A 91 -14.09 -3.90 -4.27
N GLU A 92 -12.94 -4.11 -4.89
CA GLU A 92 -12.79 -4.86 -6.13
C GLU A 92 -11.67 -5.90 -6.03
N VAL A 93 -11.89 -7.06 -6.65
CA VAL A 93 -10.80 -8.03 -6.83
C VAL A 93 -9.94 -7.55 -8.00
N GLY A 94 -8.64 -7.36 -7.76
CA GLY A 94 -7.74 -6.88 -8.79
C GLY A 94 -6.26 -7.06 -8.46
N ASP A 95 -5.42 -6.88 -9.47
CA ASP A 95 -3.96 -6.99 -9.35
C ASP A 95 -3.33 -5.61 -9.37
N MET A 96 -2.65 -5.22 -8.28
CA MET A 96 -1.97 -3.93 -8.15
C MET A 96 -0.84 -3.73 -9.17
N THR A 97 -0.38 -4.78 -9.83
CA THR A 97 0.66 -4.71 -10.87
C THR A 97 0.12 -4.28 -12.22
N ARG A 98 -1.22 -4.28 -12.39
CA ARG A 98 -1.91 -3.88 -13.60
C ARG A 98 -3.32 -3.39 -13.25
N LEU A 99 -3.49 -2.08 -13.24
CA LEU A 99 -4.74 -1.44 -12.82
C LEU A 99 -5.65 -1.15 -14.01
N ASP A 100 -6.93 -1.51 -13.89
CA ASP A 100 -7.96 -1.11 -14.86
C ASP A 100 -8.41 0.33 -14.58
N ALA A 101 -7.49 1.26 -14.78
CA ALA A 101 -7.69 2.68 -14.57
C ALA A 101 -7.04 3.48 -15.69
N ALA A 102 -7.67 4.56 -16.12
CA ALA A 102 -7.12 5.44 -17.14
C ALA A 102 -5.91 6.23 -16.59
N ASP A 103 -5.04 6.68 -17.49
CA ASP A 103 -3.89 7.51 -17.15
C ASP A 103 -4.35 8.78 -16.40
N GLY A 104 -3.70 9.08 -15.28
CA GLY A 104 -3.97 10.26 -14.47
C GLY A 104 -5.36 10.31 -13.86
N SER A 105 -6.09 9.20 -13.74
CA SER A 105 -7.47 9.18 -13.25
C SER A 105 -7.57 9.15 -11.72
N LEU A 106 -6.52 8.79 -11.00
CA LEU A 106 -6.52 8.65 -9.54
C LEU A 106 -5.91 9.86 -8.83
N GLY A 107 -6.54 10.26 -7.73
CA GLY A 107 -6.11 11.35 -6.85
C GLY A 107 -5.15 10.94 -5.74
N GLY A 108 -4.84 9.65 -5.62
CA GLY A 108 -3.90 9.12 -4.65
C GLY A 108 -3.90 7.60 -4.61
N ILE A 109 -2.77 7.03 -4.20
CA ILE A 109 -2.62 5.60 -3.92
C ILE A 109 -2.13 5.42 -2.49
N VAL A 110 -2.78 4.50 -1.76
CA VAL A 110 -2.30 3.94 -0.49
C VAL A 110 -1.98 2.47 -0.72
N SER A 111 -0.88 1.98 -0.15
CA SER A 111 -0.53 0.55 -0.17
C SER A 111 0.19 0.20 1.14
N ARG A 112 -0.50 -0.53 2.03
CA ARG A 112 0.00 -0.84 3.37
C ARG A 112 0.36 -2.31 3.47
N HIS A 113 1.64 -2.59 3.78
CA HIS A 113 2.17 -3.95 3.99
C HIS A 113 1.84 -4.97 2.88
N SER A 114 1.54 -4.50 1.66
CA SER A 114 1.15 -5.35 0.52
C SER A 114 2.25 -5.49 -0.53
N VAL A 115 3.08 -4.45 -0.74
CA VAL A 115 4.22 -4.49 -1.68
C VAL A 115 5.27 -5.54 -1.32
N ILE A 116 5.34 -5.96 -0.06
CA ILE A 116 6.28 -6.99 0.42
C ILE A 116 6.07 -8.36 -0.21
N HIS A 117 4.91 -8.62 -0.81
CA HIS A 117 4.61 -9.87 -1.53
C HIS A 117 4.96 -9.80 -3.03
N LEU A 118 5.46 -8.67 -3.50
CA LEU A 118 5.97 -8.51 -4.86
C LEU A 118 7.44 -8.94 -4.91
N ASN A 119 7.80 -9.69 -5.94
CA ASN A 119 9.22 -9.90 -6.21
C ASN A 119 9.87 -8.52 -6.46
N PRO A 120 10.96 -8.16 -5.77
CA PRO A 120 11.64 -6.88 -5.94
C PRO A 120 11.97 -6.52 -7.38
N ASP A 121 12.25 -7.50 -8.22
CA ASP A 121 12.57 -7.30 -9.65
C ASP A 121 11.43 -6.65 -10.45
N VAL A 122 10.18 -6.76 -9.98
CA VAL A 122 9.03 -6.16 -10.67
C VAL A 122 8.63 -4.80 -10.10
N LEU A 123 9.20 -4.36 -8.98
CA LEU A 123 8.79 -3.12 -8.30
C LEU A 123 8.88 -1.88 -9.21
N HIS A 124 9.93 -1.79 -10.03
CA HIS A 124 10.05 -0.68 -10.99
C HIS A 124 8.85 -0.62 -11.95
N ALA A 125 8.43 -1.76 -12.50
CA ALA A 125 7.28 -1.82 -13.41
C ALA A 125 5.96 -1.51 -12.67
N VAL A 126 5.83 -1.94 -11.42
CA VAL A 126 4.67 -1.66 -10.58
C VAL A 126 4.57 -0.17 -10.26
N PHE A 127 5.67 0.47 -9.87
CA PHE A 127 5.69 1.91 -9.60
C PHE A 127 5.46 2.74 -10.86
N ALA A 128 5.92 2.27 -12.03
CA ALA A 128 5.60 2.91 -13.32
C ALA A 128 4.10 2.82 -13.64
N GLU A 129 3.45 1.68 -13.34
CA GLU A 129 1.99 1.53 -13.48
C GLU A 129 1.24 2.45 -12.52
N TRP A 130 1.68 2.55 -11.26
CA TRP A 130 1.07 3.46 -10.29
C TRP A 130 1.26 4.92 -10.68
N HIS A 131 2.44 5.28 -11.20
CA HIS A 131 2.68 6.61 -11.75
C HIS A 131 1.76 6.93 -12.94
N ARG A 132 1.52 5.96 -13.83
CA ARG A 132 0.64 6.12 -14.99
C ARG A 132 -0.79 6.50 -14.59
N VAL A 133 -1.36 5.83 -13.58
CA VAL A 133 -2.76 6.06 -13.17
C VAL A 133 -2.94 7.26 -12.26
N LEU A 134 -1.89 7.73 -11.60
CA LEU A 134 -1.94 8.88 -10.72
C LEU A 134 -1.95 10.20 -11.51
N HIS A 135 -2.81 11.13 -11.07
CA HIS A 135 -2.81 12.49 -11.58
C HIS A 135 -1.51 13.23 -11.21
N PRO A 136 -0.98 14.14 -12.05
CA PRO A 136 0.12 15.02 -11.64
C PRO A 136 -0.14 15.70 -10.29
N GLY A 137 0.82 15.65 -9.38
CA GLY A 137 0.70 16.14 -8.01
C GLY A 137 -0.02 15.20 -7.03
N ALA A 138 -0.57 14.08 -7.48
CA ALA A 138 -1.23 13.13 -6.61
C ALA A 138 -0.24 12.37 -5.71
N PRO A 139 -0.59 12.12 -4.43
CA PRO A 139 0.29 11.45 -3.49
C PRO A 139 0.27 9.94 -3.61
N LEU A 140 1.40 9.32 -3.33
CA LEU A 140 1.60 7.91 -3.08
C LEU A 140 2.04 7.69 -1.64
N PHE A 141 1.32 6.85 -0.91
CA PHE A 141 1.67 6.40 0.43
C PHE A 141 1.92 4.90 0.42
N ILE A 142 3.12 4.48 0.85
CA ILE A 142 3.46 3.06 0.99
C ILE A 142 3.95 2.80 2.41
N SER A 143 3.56 1.66 3.01
CA SER A 143 4.23 1.15 4.20
C SER A 143 4.64 -0.31 4.03
N PHE A 144 5.77 -0.68 4.61
CA PHE A 144 6.34 -2.03 4.52
C PHE A 144 7.31 -2.32 5.67
N PHE A 145 7.72 -3.57 5.79
CA PHE A 145 8.81 -3.98 6.68
C PHE A 145 10.14 -3.72 6.00
N GLY A 146 10.77 -2.62 6.38
CA GLY A 146 12.04 -2.18 5.82
C GLY A 146 13.22 -2.95 6.39
N SER A 147 14.14 -3.37 5.53
CA SER A 147 15.39 -3.98 5.95
C SER A 147 16.29 -2.95 6.64
N ARG A 148 16.99 -3.39 7.69
CA ARG A 148 18.03 -2.60 8.37
C ARG A 148 19.39 -2.65 7.67
N THR A 149 19.52 -3.49 6.67
CA THR A 149 20.76 -3.69 5.92
C THR A 149 20.46 -3.65 4.43
N PRO A 150 21.16 -2.79 3.64
CA PRO A 150 20.95 -2.69 2.19
C PRO A 150 21.11 -4.03 1.47
N ASP A 151 22.09 -4.84 1.91
CA ASP A 151 22.37 -6.16 1.31
C ASP A 151 21.26 -7.20 1.48
N ALA A 152 20.24 -6.89 2.29
CA ALA A 152 19.09 -7.76 2.50
C ALA A 152 17.92 -7.45 1.53
N HIS A 153 18.01 -6.41 0.70
CA HIS A 153 16.98 -6.13 -0.29
C HIS A 153 16.71 -7.35 -1.19
N GLY A 154 15.45 -7.74 -1.27
CA GLY A 154 15.04 -8.92 -2.05
C GLY A 154 15.23 -10.26 -1.35
N ARG A 155 15.71 -10.29 -0.11
CA ARG A 155 15.79 -11.54 0.66
C ARG A 155 14.38 -11.99 1.04
N PRO A 156 13.98 -13.24 0.70
CA PRO A 156 12.69 -13.76 1.11
C PRO A 156 12.67 -14.07 2.61
N PHE A 157 11.52 -13.84 3.24
CA PHE A 157 11.26 -14.24 4.62
C PHE A 157 9.85 -14.81 4.80
N ASP A 158 9.67 -15.60 5.86
CA ASP A 158 8.37 -16.17 6.23
C ASP A 158 7.50 -15.10 6.93
N HIS A 159 6.46 -14.65 6.23
CA HIS A 159 5.47 -13.70 6.76
C HIS A 159 4.29 -14.41 7.43
N LYS A 160 4.34 -15.72 7.65
CA LYS A 160 3.30 -16.60 8.21
C LYS A 160 2.10 -16.89 7.31
N VAL A 161 1.73 -16.01 6.40
CA VAL A 161 0.64 -16.24 5.45
C VAL A 161 1.21 -16.70 4.11
N GLU A 162 2.20 -15.98 3.59
CA GLU A 162 2.87 -16.29 2.33
C GLU A 162 4.28 -15.67 2.37
N THR A 163 5.16 -16.09 1.48
CA THR A 163 6.50 -15.50 1.33
C THR A 163 6.40 -14.00 1.11
N ALA A 164 7.24 -13.27 1.84
CA ALA A 164 7.44 -11.84 1.66
C ALA A 164 8.93 -11.54 1.43
N TYR A 165 9.24 -10.33 1.01
CA TYR A 165 10.59 -9.89 0.71
C TYR A 165 11.01 -8.71 1.59
N GLU A 166 12.25 -8.73 2.05
CA GLU A 166 12.87 -7.59 2.70
C GLU A 166 13.08 -6.49 1.67
N LEU A 167 12.63 -5.29 1.97
CA LEU A 167 12.79 -4.14 1.10
C LEU A 167 13.70 -3.12 1.77
N ASP A 168 14.79 -2.76 1.10
CA ASP A 168 15.64 -1.67 1.55
C ASP A 168 14.95 -0.32 1.26
N PRO A 169 14.74 0.54 2.29
CA PRO A 169 14.02 1.80 2.12
C PRO A 169 14.64 2.75 1.09
N GLU A 170 15.97 2.83 1.05
CA GLU A 170 16.68 3.69 0.12
C GLU A 170 16.52 3.20 -1.32
N THR A 171 16.62 1.89 -1.54
CA THR A 171 16.39 1.28 -2.86
C THR A 171 14.96 1.54 -3.34
N VAL A 172 13.96 1.41 -2.46
CA VAL A 172 12.56 1.72 -2.81
C VAL A 172 12.42 3.19 -3.18
N GLY A 173 13.02 4.11 -2.42
CA GLY A 173 13.02 5.53 -2.72
C GLY A 173 13.62 5.84 -4.10
N GLN A 174 14.78 5.29 -4.41
CA GLN A 174 15.44 5.46 -5.70
C GLN A 174 14.62 4.89 -6.87
N LEU A 175 13.90 3.76 -6.65
CA LEU A 175 13.00 3.22 -7.67
C LEU A 175 11.82 4.16 -7.94
N LEU A 176 11.24 4.75 -6.91
CA LEU A 176 10.18 5.75 -7.04
C LEU A 176 10.67 6.97 -7.82
N GLU A 177 11.82 7.53 -7.48
CA GLU A 177 12.40 8.68 -8.20
C GLU A 177 12.64 8.37 -9.68
N ARG A 178 13.16 7.18 -10.00
CA ARG A 178 13.38 6.73 -11.39
C ARG A 178 12.09 6.56 -12.18
N THR A 179 10.96 6.36 -11.52
CA THR A 179 9.64 6.24 -12.15
C THR A 179 8.86 7.54 -12.20
N GLY A 180 9.46 8.67 -11.80
CA GLY A 180 8.87 10.00 -11.92
C GLY A 180 8.19 10.54 -10.66
N PHE A 181 8.29 9.82 -9.55
CA PHE A 181 7.88 10.37 -8.25
C PHE A 181 8.90 11.37 -7.72
N VAL A 182 8.41 12.39 -7.05
CA VAL A 182 9.20 13.47 -6.44
C VAL A 182 8.84 13.62 -4.97
N GLU A 183 9.63 14.41 -4.25
CA GLU A 183 9.42 14.64 -2.81
C GLU A 183 9.34 13.33 -2.02
N VAL A 184 10.23 12.38 -2.32
CA VAL A 184 10.25 11.07 -1.68
C VAL A 184 10.76 11.23 -0.25
N GLU A 185 9.84 11.10 0.71
CA GLU A 185 10.14 11.16 2.14
C GLU A 185 10.01 9.76 2.74
N ILE A 186 11.01 9.35 3.49
CA ILE A 186 11.10 8.01 4.10
C ILE A 186 11.25 8.15 5.60
N GLU A 187 10.46 7.40 6.36
CA GLU A 187 10.62 7.22 7.79
C GLU A 187 10.69 5.74 8.13
N ALA A 188 11.74 5.33 8.83
CA ALA A 188 11.88 3.98 9.36
C ALA A 188 11.84 4.03 10.89
N VAL A 189 10.90 3.30 11.49
CA VAL A 189 10.73 3.23 12.95
C VAL A 189 10.99 1.79 13.40
N PRO A 190 11.91 1.58 14.37
CA PRO A 190 12.18 0.25 14.89
C PRO A 190 10.93 -0.43 15.45
N ILE A 191 10.68 -1.67 15.02
CA ILE A 191 9.63 -2.50 15.62
C ILE A 191 10.11 -2.94 17.00
N ARG A 192 9.35 -2.59 18.04
CA ARG A 192 9.73 -2.84 19.43
C ARG A 192 9.48 -4.26 19.91
N ASP A 193 8.77 -5.08 19.14
CA ASP A 193 8.39 -6.43 19.53
C ASP A 193 9.34 -7.50 18.99
N GLY A 194 9.93 -8.27 19.91
CA GLY A 194 10.34 -9.65 19.70
C GLY A 194 11.51 -9.91 18.77
N GLY A 195 12.38 -8.93 18.48
CA GLY A 195 13.63 -9.23 17.77
C GLY A 195 13.49 -9.45 16.26
N ARG A 196 12.46 -8.97 15.62
CA ARG A 196 12.38 -8.94 14.16
C ARG A 196 13.44 -7.99 13.60
N PRO A 197 14.17 -8.39 12.55
CA PRO A 197 15.25 -7.58 11.96
C PRO A 197 14.74 -6.45 11.06
N PHE A 198 13.48 -6.04 11.20
CA PHE A 198 12.81 -5.08 10.33
C PHE A 198 12.45 -3.80 11.07
N ASP A 199 12.41 -2.71 10.34
CA ASP A 199 11.81 -1.46 10.75
C ASP A 199 10.44 -1.29 10.08
N HIS A 200 9.51 -0.63 10.76
CA HIS A 200 8.30 -0.19 10.12
C HIS A 200 8.62 1.02 9.25
N THR A 201 8.59 0.84 7.95
CA THR A 201 8.95 1.88 6.99
C THR A 201 7.71 2.49 6.36
N THR A 202 7.66 3.80 6.32
CA THR A 202 6.66 4.59 5.62
C THR A 202 7.33 5.45 4.57
N VAL A 203 6.76 5.48 3.38
CA VAL A 203 7.17 6.37 2.28
C VAL A 203 5.97 7.21 1.85
N LEU A 204 6.17 8.52 1.74
CA LEU A 204 5.25 9.45 1.11
C LEU A 204 5.96 10.15 -0.04
N SER A 205 5.34 10.20 -1.20
CA SER A 205 5.85 10.88 -2.39
C SER A 205 4.70 11.42 -3.23
N CYS A 206 5.01 12.20 -4.25
CA CYS A 206 4.01 12.72 -5.19
C CYS A 206 4.44 12.49 -6.63
N VAL A 207 3.48 12.42 -7.54
CA VAL A 207 3.76 12.50 -8.99
C VAL A 207 4.21 13.92 -9.32
N SER A 208 5.22 14.06 -10.18
CA SER A 208 5.68 15.38 -10.64
C SER A 208 4.55 16.18 -11.30
N ASN A 209 4.46 17.46 -11.00
CA ASN A 209 3.56 18.41 -11.69
C ASN A 209 4.10 18.88 -13.04
N ALA A 210 5.34 18.51 -13.39
CA ALA A 210 5.91 18.89 -14.68
C ALA A 210 5.25 18.09 -15.80
N PRO A 211 4.88 18.72 -16.92
CA PRO A 211 4.46 17.98 -18.10
C PRO A 211 5.63 17.13 -18.60
N THR A 212 5.39 15.84 -18.79
CA THR A 212 6.34 14.90 -19.43
C THR A 212 6.55 15.24 -20.91
#